data_63e65fcd923b6410043c72094ebb8f6b
#
_entry.id   63e65fcd923b6410043c72094ebb8f6b
#
_cell.length_a   1.000
_cell.length_b   1.000
_cell.length_c   1.000
_cell.angle_alpha   90.00
_cell.angle_beta   90.00
_cell.angle_gamma   90.00
#
_symmetry.space_group_name_H-M   'P 1'
#
loop_
_entity.id
_entity.type
_entity.pdbx_description
1 polymer ?
#
loop_
_entity_poly.entity_id
_entity_poly.type
_entity_poly.pdbx_seq_one_letter_code
_entity_poly.pdbx_strand_id
1 'polypeptide(L)'
;MHDELSVLIPYQPDGGPRDEALSFVLRFYKHILPSADICIGEIGADEPFSRSRAINRAASRASGSIFIIADGDIVYDPQLVADSVRCIEQGRWVIPFSRINRLTQRISRLVIKGEAIWPLDTEPDTREEHAAFFVGGLNIVGRSAFEQIGGYDERFIGWGGEDEAFAYTMDTLVGEHIRLDGLMYHFWHPFVGPKGNPHYEHNYRLFERYRAARGDRESMNDLIREKRAGKP
;
A
#
# COMPACT_ATOMS: atom_id res chain seq x y z
N MET A 1 0.15 -22.43 -2.91
CA MET A 1 0.29 -21.25 -2.02
C MET A 1 0.68 -19.96 -2.78
N HIS A 2 1.69 -19.97 -3.68
CA HIS A 2 2.10 -18.75 -4.41
C HIS A 2 1.14 -18.33 -5.53
N ASP A 3 0.40 -19.25 -6.16
CA ASP A 3 -0.60 -18.95 -7.22
C ASP A 3 -1.86 -18.24 -6.69
N GLU A 4 -1.97 -18.08 -5.37
CA GLU A 4 -3.07 -17.39 -4.71
C GLU A 4 -2.77 -15.93 -4.39
N LEU A 5 -1.55 -15.45 -4.69
CA LEU A 5 -1.09 -14.10 -4.34
C LEU A 5 -1.13 -13.18 -5.56
N SER A 6 -1.68 -11.98 -5.38
CA SER A 6 -1.50 -10.87 -6.32
C SER A 6 -0.87 -9.69 -5.61
N VAL A 7 0.17 -9.11 -6.20
CA VAL A 7 0.82 -7.88 -5.73
C VAL A 7 0.20 -6.69 -6.45
N LEU A 8 -0.43 -5.79 -5.70
CA LEU A 8 -1.07 -4.59 -6.23
C LEU A 8 -0.16 -3.39 -6.01
N ILE A 9 0.38 -2.83 -7.07
CA ILE A 9 1.32 -1.71 -7.01
C ILE A 9 0.68 -0.46 -7.59
N PRO A 10 0.34 0.57 -6.77
CA PRO A 10 -0.07 1.87 -7.28
C PRO A 10 1.13 2.60 -7.86
N TYR A 11 0.97 3.19 -9.04
CA TYR A 11 2.08 3.82 -9.73
C TYR A 11 1.65 4.99 -10.60
N GLN A 12 2.52 5.99 -10.66
CA GLN A 12 2.52 7.05 -11.66
C GLN A 12 3.95 7.33 -12.08
N PRO A 13 4.27 7.31 -13.39
CA PRO A 13 5.62 7.57 -13.87
C PRO A 13 6.04 9.01 -13.55
N ASP A 14 7.29 9.17 -13.06
CA ASP A 14 7.89 10.48 -12.76
C ASP A 14 9.14 10.80 -13.59
N GLY A 15 9.56 9.86 -14.46
CA GLY A 15 10.80 9.95 -15.23
C GLY A 15 12.05 9.97 -14.34
N GLY A 16 11.95 9.51 -13.09
CA GLY A 16 12.98 9.70 -12.09
C GLY A 16 13.03 8.58 -11.02
N PRO A 17 13.23 8.96 -9.74
CA PRO A 17 13.52 8.00 -8.67
C PRO A 17 12.40 6.97 -8.43
N ARG A 18 11.14 7.29 -8.70
CA ARG A 18 10.03 6.32 -8.55
C ARG A 18 10.08 5.24 -9.62
N ASP A 19 10.45 5.59 -10.86
CA ASP A 19 10.60 4.63 -11.95
C ASP A 19 11.79 3.69 -11.69
N GLU A 20 12.90 4.25 -11.18
CA GLU A 20 14.07 3.45 -10.77
C GLU A 20 13.72 2.49 -9.63
N ALA A 21 13.00 2.97 -8.60
CA ALA A 21 12.57 2.16 -7.47
C ALA A 21 11.60 1.05 -7.90
N LEU A 22 10.58 1.38 -8.71
CA LEU A 22 9.63 0.39 -9.24
C LEU A 22 10.36 -0.71 -10.02
N SER A 23 11.32 -0.36 -10.85
CA SER A 23 12.12 -1.34 -11.61
C SER A 23 12.85 -2.32 -10.68
N PHE A 24 13.36 -1.84 -9.54
CA PHE A 24 13.97 -2.70 -8.51
C PHE A 24 12.90 -3.56 -7.81
N VAL A 25 11.79 -2.96 -7.38
CA VAL A 25 10.69 -3.64 -6.69
C VAL A 25 10.09 -4.77 -7.54
N LEU A 26 9.98 -4.58 -8.85
CA LEU A 26 9.53 -5.65 -9.76
C LEU A 26 10.51 -6.83 -9.82
N ARG A 27 11.83 -6.56 -9.80
CA ARG A 27 12.83 -7.64 -9.71
C ARG A 27 12.75 -8.35 -8.35
N PHE A 28 12.56 -7.58 -7.27
CA PHE A 28 12.37 -8.11 -5.93
C PHE A 28 11.18 -9.09 -5.88
N TYR A 29 9.99 -8.69 -6.33
CA TYR A 29 8.84 -9.58 -6.33
C TYR A 29 9.01 -10.81 -7.23
N LYS A 30 9.61 -10.66 -8.42
CA LYS A 30 9.93 -11.81 -9.28
C LYS A 30 10.89 -12.79 -8.61
N HIS A 31 11.77 -12.32 -7.75
CA HIS A 31 12.70 -13.15 -7.01
C HIS A 31 12.05 -13.86 -5.83
N ILE A 32 11.28 -13.13 -5.01
CA ILE A 32 10.72 -13.67 -3.75
C ILE A 32 9.38 -14.39 -3.94
N LEU A 33 8.59 -14.02 -4.94
CA LEU A 33 7.26 -14.54 -5.25
C LEU A 33 7.12 -14.82 -6.75
N PRO A 34 7.90 -15.77 -7.33
CA PRO A 34 7.97 -15.97 -8.78
C PRO A 34 6.64 -16.38 -9.43
N SER A 35 5.71 -16.95 -8.67
CA SER A 35 4.37 -17.35 -9.14
C SER A 35 3.28 -16.35 -8.82
N ALA A 36 3.58 -15.25 -8.11
CA ALA A 36 2.57 -14.25 -7.79
C ALA A 36 2.22 -13.42 -9.03
N ASP A 37 0.95 -13.07 -9.15
CA ASP A 37 0.45 -12.14 -10.16
C ASP A 37 0.82 -10.70 -9.75
N ILE A 38 1.59 -9.98 -10.58
CA ILE A 38 2.02 -8.60 -10.30
C ILE A 38 1.17 -7.65 -11.14
N CYS A 39 0.30 -6.92 -10.48
CA CYS A 39 -0.63 -5.98 -11.07
C CYS A 39 -0.24 -4.53 -10.77
N ILE A 40 0.22 -3.79 -11.77
CA ILE A 40 0.55 -2.36 -11.64
C ILE A 40 -0.70 -1.55 -11.98
N GLY A 41 -1.19 -0.76 -11.02
CA GLY A 41 -2.25 0.23 -11.23
C GLY A 41 -1.66 1.57 -11.63
N GLU A 42 -1.49 1.77 -12.94
CA GLU A 42 -0.89 2.99 -13.46
C GLU A 42 -1.93 4.12 -13.60
N ILE A 43 -1.53 5.33 -13.17
CA ILE A 43 -2.22 6.60 -13.45
C ILE A 43 -1.36 7.36 -14.46
N GLY A 44 -1.99 7.93 -15.49
CA GLY A 44 -1.27 8.70 -16.51
C GLY A 44 -0.49 9.88 -15.93
N ALA A 45 0.65 10.21 -16.52
CA ALA A 45 1.51 11.29 -16.03
C ALA A 45 0.80 12.66 -15.98
N ASP A 46 -0.15 12.88 -16.88
CA ASP A 46 -0.93 14.13 -17.00
C ASP A 46 -2.18 14.15 -16.10
N GLU A 47 -2.49 13.05 -15.39
CA GLU A 47 -3.63 12.97 -14.50
C GLU A 47 -3.21 13.28 -13.04
N PRO A 48 -4.09 13.88 -12.21
CA PRO A 48 -3.84 13.92 -10.78
C PRO A 48 -3.68 12.51 -10.20
N PHE A 49 -2.57 12.26 -9.51
CA PHE A 49 -2.34 10.96 -8.90
C PHE A 49 -3.43 10.62 -7.88
N SER A 50 -3.99 9.44 -7.97
CA SER A 50 -4.87 8.87 -6.95
C SER A 50 -4.40 7.45 -6.65
N ARG A 51 -3.79 7.28 -5.47
CA ARG A 51 -3.34 5.96 -4.99
C ARG A 51 -4.50 4.98 -4.90
N SER A 52 -5.65 5.47 -4.41
CA SER A 52 -6.89 4.69 -4.34
C SER A 52 -7.32 4.13 -5.70
N ARG A 53 -7.37 4.99 -6.73
CA ARG A 53 -7.74 4.58 -8.09
C ARG A 53 -6.71 3.62 -8.68
N ALA A 54 -5.44 3.86 -8.43
CA ALA A 54 -4.37 2.98 -8.88
C ALA A 54 -4.48 1.58 -8.26
N ILE A 55 -4.68 1.47 -6.95
CA ILE A 55 -4.87 0.17 -6.27
C ILE A 55 -6.11 -0.55 -6.80
N ASN A 56 -7.24 0.14 -6.95
CA ASN A 56 -8.47 -0.48 -7.47
C ASN A 56 -8.30 -0.94 -8.93
N ARG A 57 -7.58 -0.20 -9.77
CA ARG A 57 -7.21 -0.62 -11.14
C ARG A 57 -6.34 -1.89 -11.14
N ALA A 58 -5.37 -1.98 -10.23
CA ALA A 58 -4.58 -3.19 -10.06
C ALA A 58 -5.45 -4.36 -9.62
N ALA A 59 -6.28 -4.17 -8.59
CA ALA A 59 -7.16 -5.19 -8.03
C ALA A 59 -8.15 -5.76 -9.07
N SER A 60 -8.66 -4.93 -10.00
CA SER A 60 -9.59 -5.38 -11.05
C SER A 60 -8.98 -6.36 -12.04
N ARG A 61 -7.64 -6.42 -12.14
CA ARG A 61 -6.89 -7.31 -13.03
C ARG A 61 -6.25 -8.49 -12.31
N ALA A 62 -6.21 -8.42 -10.98
CA ALA A 62 -5.57 -9.41 -10.15
C ALA A 62 -6.33 -10.75 -10.18
N SER A 63 -5.60 -11.87 -10.14
CA SER A 63 -6.15 -13.23 -10.18
C SER A 63 -6.14 -13.93 -8.82
N GLY A 64 -5.22 -13.56 -7.91
CA GLY A 64 -5.04 -14.20 -6.61
C GLY A 64 -6.18 -13.95 -5.62
N SER A 65 -6.30 -14.81 -4.63
CA SER A 65 -7.27 -14.70 -3.51
C SER A 65 -6.77 -13.86 -2.34
N ILE A 66 -5.48 -13.54 -2.31
CA ILE A 66 -4.83 -12.69 -1.32
C ILE A 66 -4.10 -11.56 -2.05
N PHE A 67 -4.33 -10.34 -1.60
CA PHE A 67 -3.70 -9.14 -2.14
C PHE A 67 -2.58 -8.65 -1.24
N ILE A 68 -1.40 -8.45 -1.82
CA ILE A 68 -0.28 -7.70 -1.25
C ILE A 68 -0.35 -6.30 -1.85
N ILE A 69 -0.91 -5.36 -1.12
CA ILE A 69 -1.00 -3.95 -1.54
C ILE A 69 0.29 -3.28 -1.10
N ALA A 70 1.13 -2.92 -2.05
CA ALA A 70 2.48 -2.44 -1.78
C ALA A 70 2.85 -1.25 -2.66
N ASP A 71 3.46 -0.22 -2.06
CA ASP A 71 3.97 0.91 -2.84
C ASP A 71 5.15 0.48 -3.72
N GLY A 72 5.32 1.14 -4.86
CA GLY A 72 6.34 0.79 -5.86
C GLY A 72 7.77 1.18 -5.48
N ASP A 73 7.97 1.62 -4.24
CA ASP A 73 9.25 2.09 -3.70
C ASP A 73 9.58 1.48 -2.33
N ILE A 74 9.01 0.31 -2.03
CA ILE A 74 9.27 -0.41 -0.79
C ILE A 74 9.71 -1.85 -1.04
N VAL A 75 10.54 -2.36 -0.12
CA VAL A 75 10.85 -3.79 0.02
C VAL A 75 10.94 -4.16 1.50
N TYR A 76 10.88 -5.45 1.80
CA TYR A 76 10.80 -5.96 3.16
C TYR A 76 11.25 -7.43 3.24
N ASP A 77 11.41 -7.97 4.44
CA ASP A 77 11.73 -9.38 4.60
C ASP A 77 10.63 -10.28 3.99
N PRO A 78 10.96 -11.13 3.01
CA PRO A 78 10.00 -12.03 2.38
C PRO A 78 9.25 -12.95 3.35
N GLN A 79 9.82 -13.24 4.52
CA GLN A 79 9.17 -14.04 5.57
C GLN A 79 7.87 -13.40 6.05
N LEU A 80 7.76 -12.06 6.01
CA LEU A 80 6.57 -11.33 6.41
C LEU A 80 5.34 -11.68 5.55
N VAL A 81 5.54 -12.08 4.28
CA VAL A 81 4.43 -12.55 3.43
C VAL A 81 3.88 -13.88 3.96
N ALA A 82 4.76 -14.86 4.23
CA ALA A 82 4.34 -16.15 4.74
C ALA A 82 3.64 -16.04 6.11
N ASP A 83 4.15 -15.17 6.98
CA ASP A 83 3.55 -14.89 8.29
C ASP A 83 2.18 -14.24 8.15
N SER A 84 2.03 -13.31 7.20
CA SER A 84 0.76 -12.63 6.93
C SER A 84 -0.28 -13.57 6.33
N VAL A 85 0.09 -14.46 5.41
CA VAL A 85 -0.82 -15.43 4.80
C VAL A 85 -1.49 -16.30 5.88
N ARG A 86 -0.73 -16.75 6.88
CA ARG A 86 -1.29 -17.52 8.00
C ARG A 86 -2.35 -16.73 8.82
N CYS A 87 -2.20 -15.41 8.91
CA CYS A 87 -3.20 -14.56 9.56
C CYS A 87 -4.45 -14.37 8.68
N ILE A 88 -4.27 -14.25 7.36
CA ILE A 88 -5.38 -14.14 6.39
C ILE A 88 -6.25 -15.40 6.42
N GLU A 89 -5.66 -16.59 6.51
CA GLU A 89 -6.38 -17.87 6.65
C GLU A 89 -7.26 -17.92 7.90
N GLN A 90 -6.92 -17.12 8.93
CA GLN A 90 -7.71 -16.95 10.16
C GLN A 90 -8.75 -15.82 10.06
N GLY A 91 -9.00 -15.28 8.87
CA GLY A 91 -9.96 -14.19 8.63
C GLY A 91 -9.49 -12.80 9.08
N ARG A 92 -8.18 -12.61 9.29
CA ARG A 92 -7.59 -11.32 9.70
C ARG A 92 -6.91 -10.64 8.50
N TRP A 93 -6.83 -9.32 8.51
CA TRP A 93 -5.97 -8.58 7.58
C TRP A 93 -4.72 -8.08 8.32
N VAL A 94 -3.66 -7.76 7.59
CA VAL A 94 -2.34 -7.62 8.17
C VAL A 94 -1.64 -6.34 7.70
N ILE A 95 -1.03 -5.62 8.64
CA ILE A 95 -0.01 -4.61 8.40
C ILE A 95 1.32 -5.25 8.82
N PRO A 96 2.15 -5.74 7.88
CA PRO A 96 3.26 -6.64 8.21
C PRO A 96 4.52 -5.93 8.69
N PHE A 97 4.43 -4.69 9.16
CA PHE A 97 5.57 -3.93 9.67
C PHE A 97 5.20 -3.07 10.89
N SER A 98 6.20 -2.85 11.73
CA SER A 98 6.16 -1.94 12.87
C SER A 98 7.25 -0.85 12.77
N ARG A 99 8.18 -1.00 11.82
CA ARG A 99 9.31 -0.10 11.60
C ARG A 99 9.50 0.19 10.12
N ILE A 100 9.93 1.42 9.81
CA ILE A 100 10.26 1.86 8.45
C ILE A 100 11.70 2.37 8.46
N ASN A 101 12.52 1.84 7.57
CA ASN A 101 13.85 2.36 7.29
C ASN A 101 13.79 3.21 6.01
N ARG A 102 13.85 4.53 6.15
CA ARG A 102 13.85 5.46 5.01
C ARG A 102 15.27 5.60 4.49
N LEU A 103 15.51 5.04 3.32
CA LEU A 103 16.80 5.09 2.65
C LEU A 103 17.09 6.53 2.17
N THR A 104 18.34 6.97 2.32
CA THR A 104 18.78 8.22 1.69
C THR A 104 18.83 8.08 0.17
N GLN A 105 18.88 9.21 -0.56
CA GLN A 105 19.03 9.18 -2.01
C GLN A 105 20.28 8.41 -2.47
N ARG A 106 21.39 8.57 -1.73
CA ARG A 106 22.65 7.86 -2.00
C ARG A 106 22.48 6.35 -1.84
N ILE A 107 21.94 5.91 -0.72
CA ILE A 107 21.74 4.47 -0.44
C ILE A 107 20.73 3.86 -1.42
N SER A 108 19.60 4.54 -1.69
CA SER A 108 18.64 4.08 -2.68
C SER A 108 19.29 3.80 -4.03
N ARG A 109 20.14 4.72 -4.51
CA ARG A 109 20.85 4.53 -5.79
C ARG A 109 21.84 3.37 -5.74
N LEU A 110 22.55 3.16 -4.62
CA LEU A 110 23.48 2.04 -4.49
C LEU A 110 22.73 0.71 -4.50
N VAL A 111 21.65 0.60 -3.74
CA VAL A 111 20.82 -0.62 -3.71
C VAL A 111 20.19 -0.91 -5.07
N ILE A 112 19.61 0.09 -5.72
CA ILE A 112 18.94 -0.09 -7.04
C ILE A 112 19.92 -0.53 -8.12
N LYS A 113 21.17 -0.03 -8.08
CA LYS A 113 22.23 -0.39 -9.03
C LYS A 113 22.98 -1.66 -8.64
N GLY A 114 22.83 -2.12 -7.42
CA GLY A 114 23.45 -3.34 -6.92
C GLY A 114 22.89 -4.61 -7.57
N GLU A 115 23.66 -5.71 -7.47
CA GLU A 115 23.22 -7.02 -7.97
C GLU A 115 22.34 -7.76 -6.95
N ALA A 116 22.52 -7.48 -5.65
CA ALA A 116 21.75 -8.10 -4.59
C ALA A 116 20.31 -7.59 -4.58
N ILE A 117 19.36 -8.51 -4.63
CA ILE A 117 17.93 -8.19 -4.53
C ILE A 117 17.46 -8.28 -3.07
N TRP A 118 17.95 -9.27 -2.34
CA TRP A 118 17.66 -9.48 -0.93
C TRP A 118 18.69 -10.47 -0.32
N PRO A 119 19.13 -10.29 0.96
CA PRO A 119 18.89 -9.11 1.81
C PRO A 119 19.54 -7.84 1.27
N LEU A 120 19.00 -6.68 1.67
CA LEU A 120 19.60 -5.41 1.28
C LEU A 120 20.89 -5.15 2.07
N ASP A 121 21.96 -4.80 1.37
CA ASP A 121 23.16 -4.25 1.98
C ASP A 121 22.94 -2.74 2.19
N THR A 122 22.47 -2.38 3.38
CA THR A 122 22.27 -0.98 3.76
C THR A 122 23.31 -0.57 4.81
N GLU A 123 24.07 0.49 4.51
CA GLU A 123 24.92 1.10 5.51
C GLU A 123 24.07 1.77 6.62
N PRO A 124 24.64 2.03 7.82
CA PRO A 124 23.93 2.59 8.97
C PRO A 124 23.39 4.03 8.76
N ASP A 125 23.63 4.64 7.62
CA ASP A 125 23.19 6.00 7.29
C ASP A 125 21.73 6.06 6.79
N THR A 126 20.86 5.35 7.47
CA THR A 126 19.42 5.26 7.18
C THR A 126 18.64 5.69 8.42
N ARG A 127 17.45 6.26 8.21
CA ARG A 127 16.57 6.69 9.29
C ARG A 127 15.52 5.62 9.55
N GLU A 128 15.71 4.85 10.62
CA GLU A 128 14.68 3.95 11.12
C GLU A 128 13.68 4.73 11.98
N GLU A 129 12.39 4.53 11.71
CA GLU A 129 11.27 5.13 12.42
C GLU A 129 10.33 4.04 12.95
N HIS A 130 9.83 4.21 14.18
CA HIS A 130 8.70 3.44 14.65
C HIS A 130 7.45 3.81 13.86
N ALA A 131 6.79 2.80 13.31
CA ALA A 131 5.65 2.97 12.40
C ALA A 131 4.32 2.53 13.03
N ALA A 132 4.19 2.61 14.37
CA ALA A 132 3.00 2.13 15.09
C ALA A 132 1.69 2.76 14.59
N PHE A 133 1.73 3.97 14.06
CA PHE A 133 0.57 4.70 13.55
C PHE A 133 0.48 4.69 12.01
N PHE A 134 1.49 4.19 11.32
CA PHE A 134 1.45 4.11 9.86
C PHE A 134 0.66 2.87 9.42
N VAL A 135 -0.28 3.09 8.53
CA VAL A 135 -1.16 2.03 7.98
C VAL A 135 -1.02 1.87 6.47
N GLY A 136 -0.30 2.78 5.81
CA GLY A 136 -0.01 2.75 4.38
C GLY A 136 1.31 2.09 4.02
N GLY A 137 1.59 1.99 2.73
CA GLY A 137 2.82 1.44 2.16
C GLY A 137 2.77 -0.07 1.92
N LEU A 138 2.37 -0.88 2.91
CA LEU A 138 2.26 -2.33 2.79
C LEU A 138 1.09 -2.88 3.60
N ASN A 139 0.13 -3.51 2.90
CA ASN A 139 -1.00 -4.20 3.53
C ASN A 139 -1.20 -5.56 2.88
N ILE A 140 -1.57 -6.58 3.66
CA ILE A 140 -1.93 -7.90 3.12
C ILE A 140 -3.36 -8.21 3.55
N VAL A 141 -4.23 -8.47 2.56
CA VAL A 141 -5.68 -8.60 2.75
C VAL A 141 -6.23 -9.73 1.89
N GLY A 142 -7.25 -10.43 2.37
CA GLY A 142 -8.02 -11.34 1.51
C GLY A 142 -8.81 -10.55 0.45
N ARG A 143 -8.86 -11.07 -0.79
CA ARG A 143 -9.64 -10.47 -1.88
C ARG A 143 -11.10 -10.25 -1.48
N SER A 144 -11.74 -11.26 -0.86
CA SER A 144 -13.14 -11.18 -0.43
C SER A 144 -13.39 -10.01 0.54
N ALA A 145 -12.46 -9.78 1.48
CA ALA A 145 -12.54 -8.66 2.42
C ALA A 145 -12.36 -7.32 1.70
N PHE A 146 -11.40 -7.23 0.77
CA PHE A 146 -11.19 -6.04 -0.06
C PHE A 146 -12.43 -5.70 -0.91
N GLU A 147 -13.03 -6.70 -1.54
CA GLU A 147 -14.25 -6.55 -2.37
C GLU A 147 -15.48 -6.22 -1.51
N GLN A 148 -15.61 -6.83 -0.33
CA GLN A 148 -16.68 -6.54 0.62
C GLN A 148 -16.77 -5.07 0.95
N ILE A 149 -15.63 -4.43 1.23
CA ILE A 149 -15.58 -2.99 1.52
C ILE A 149 -15.61 -2.11 0.26
N GLY A 150 -15.54 -2.70 -0.94
CA GLY A 150 -15.51 -1.99 -2.24
C GLY A 150 -14.17 -1.33 -2.57
N GLY A 151 -13.06 -1.85 -2.06
CA GLY A 151 -11.71 -1.35 -2.28
C GLY A 151 -11.43 0.00 -1.63
N TYR A 152 -10.45 0.72 -2.16
CA TYR A 152 -10.10 2.08 -1.73
C TYR A 152 -11.14 3.11 -2.22
N ASP A 153 -11.25 4.23 -1.51
CA ASP A 153 -12.13 5.34 -1.91
C ASP A 153 -11.43 6.25 -2.92
N GLU A 154 -11.90 6.25 -4.17
CA GLU A 154 -11.30 7.00 -5.28
C GLU A 154 -11.55 8.52 -5.20
N ARG A 155 -12.36 8.98 -4.25
CA ARG A 155 -12.53 10.41 -3.97
C ARG A 155 -11.29 11.04 -3.36
N PHE A 156 -10.36 10.24 -2.79
CA PHE A 156 -9.04 10.73 -2.39
C PHE A 156 -8.15 10.95 -3.61
N ILE A 157 -7.67 12.17 -3.78
CA ILE A 157 -6.81 12.59 -4.89
C ILE A 157 -5.52 13.22 -4.34
N GLY A 158 -4.37 12.78 -4.82
CA GLY A 158 -3.07 13.19 -4.30
C GLY A 158 -2.80 12.59 -2.92
N TRP A 159 -2.08 13.31 -2.09
CA TRP A 159 -1.62 12.84 -0.79
C TRP A 159 -2.64 13.07 0.32
N GLY A 160 -2.89 12.04 1.14
CA GLY A 160 -3.38 12.12 2.51
C GLY A 160 -4.79 11.55 2.74
N GLY A 161 -4.86 10.68 3.75
CA GLY A 161 -6.08 10.17 4.37
C GLY A 161 -6.63 8.87 3.78
N GLU A 162 -6.19 8.43 2.59
CA GLU A 162 -6.71 7.24 1.92
C GLU A 162 -6.36 5.94 2.65
N ASP A 163 -5.15 5.85 3.18
CA ASP A 163 -4.68 4.65 3.89
C ASP A 163 -5.37 4.47 5.22
N GLU A 164 -5.51 5.56 6.00
CA GLU A 164 -6.22 5.53 7.26
C GLU A 164 -7.72 5.26 7.04
N ALA A 165 -8.33 5.85 6.01
CA ALA A 165 -9.72 5.58 5.66
C ALA A 165 -9.94 4.11 5.31
N PHE A 166 -9.02 3.52 4.54
CA PHE A 166 -9.01 2.09 4.23
C PHE A 166 -8.88 1.26 5.50
N ALA A 167 -7.91 1.56 6.37
CA ALA A 167 -7.68 0.82 7.60
C ALA A 167 -8.89 0.90 8.55
N TYR A 168 -9.48 2.09 8.74
CA TYR A 168 -10.70 2.24 9.57
C TYR A 168 -11.87 1.45 9.00
N THR A 169 -11.99 1.39 7.67
CA THR A 169 -13.03 0.61 7.01
C THR A 169 -12.83 -0.89 7.25
N MET A 170 -11.61 -1.38 7.01
CA MET A 170 -11.26 -2.79 7.24
C MET A 170 -11.46 -3.18 8.71
N ASP A 171 -10.92 -2.40 9.64
CA ASP A 171 -11.04 -2.67 11.08
C ASP A 171 -12.50 -2.69 11.53
N THR A 172 -13.35 -1.80 11.00
CA THR A 172 -14.76 -1.69 11.39
C THR A 172 -15.62 -2.80 10.79
N LEU A 173 -15.42 -3.15 9.53
CA LEU A 173 -16.33 -4.04 8.80
C LEU A 173 -15.85 -5.49 8.70
N VAL A 174 -14.54 -5.70 8.66
CA VAL A 174 -13.92 -7.03 8.55
C VAL A 174 -13.41 -7.49 9.93
N GLY A 175 -12.61 -6.67 10.60
CA GLY A 175 -12.04 -6.93 11.92
C GLY A 175 -10.69 -6.25 12.07
N GLU A 176 -10.26 -6.02 13.31
CA GLU A 176 -9.00 -5.35 13.60
C GLU A 176 -7.81 -6.05 12.95
N HIS A 177 -6.88 -5.27 12.39
CA HIS A 177 -5.69 -5.79 11.78
C HIS A 177 -4.73 -6.45 12.78
N ILE A 178 -3.94 -7.39 12.27
CA ILE A 178 -2.74 -7.85 12.95
C ILE A 178 -1.58 -7.01 12.46
N ARG A 179 -0.81 -6.44 13.39
CA ARG A 179 0.46 -5.79 13.08
C ARG A 179 1.60 -6.74 13.42
N LEU A 180 2.47 -7.03 12.42
CA LEU A 180 3.67 -7.81 12.66
C LEU A 180 4.84 -6.88 13.01
N ASP A 181 5.84 -7.44 13.72
CA ASP A 181 7.09 -6.71 14.04
C ASP A 181 8.09 -6.82 12.89
N GLY A 182 7.71 -6.29 11.74
CA GLY A 182 8.53 -6.27 10.54
C GLY A 182 9.22 -4.93 10.31
N LEU A 183 10.27 -4.97 9.50
CA LEU A 183 10.98 -3.80 9.00
C LEU A 183 10.70 -3.64 7.51
N MET A 184 10.22 -2.47 7.11
CA MET A 184 10.02 -2.07 5.72
C MET A 184 11.10 -1.06 5.32
N TYR A 185 11.75 -1.27 4.18
CA TYR A 185 12.67 -0.32 3.57
C TYR A 185 11.94 0.50 2.53
N HIS A 186 12.10 1.82 2.61
CA HIS A 186 11.47 2.76 1.71
C HIS A 186 12.53 3.52 0.92
N PHE A 187 12.54 3.36 -0.40
CA PHE A 187 13.45 4.06 -1.30
C PHE A 187 13.15 5.56 -1.33
N TRP A 188 14.19 6.32 -1.52
CA TRP A 188 14.09 7.77 -1.56
C TRP A 188 13.39 8.27 -2.82
N HIS A 189 12.46 9.18 -2.62
CA HIS A 189 11.89 10.04 -3.64
C HIS A 189 11.55 11.42 -3.05
N PRO A 190 11.35 12.48 -3.87
CA PRO A 190 10.88 13.78 -3.37
C PRO A 190 9.54 13.64 -2.61
N PHE A 191 9.47 14.25 -1.44
CA PHE A 191 8.26 14.24 -0.62
C PHE A 191 7.26 15.29 -1.11
N VAL A 192 6.02 14.91 -1.34
CA VAL A 192 4.94 15.82 -1.75
C VAL A 192 4.26 16.43 -0.53
N GLY A 193 3.67 15.64 0.34
CA GLY A 193 3.01 16.06 1.57
C GLY A 193 1.79 16.99 1.38
N PRO A 194 1.25 17.53 2.50
CA PRO A 194 0.03 18.32 2.49
C PRO A 194 0.11 19.58 1.61
N LYS A 195 1.24 20.29 1.68
CA LYS A 195 1.43 21.57 0.94
C LYS A 195 1.54 21.38 -0.56
N GLY A 196 1.91 20.18 -1.03
CA GLY A 196 2.03 19.85 -2.44
C GLY A 196 0.74 19.31 -3.06
N ASN A 197 -0.30 19.06 -2.27
CA ASN A 197 -1.57 18.53 -2.77
C ASN A 197 -2.68 19.59 -2.77
N PRO A 198 -3.15 20.08 -3.95
CA PRO A 198 -4.26 21.02 -4.02
C PRO A 198 -5.59 20.46 -3.53
N HIS A 199 -5.73 19.13 -3.42
CA HIS A 199 -6.92 18.44 -2.92
C HIS A 199 -6.86 18.14 -1.42
N TYR A 200 -5.82 18.60 -0.69
CA TYR A 200 -5.61 18.25 0.72
C TYR A 200 -6.82 18.54 1.61
N GLU A 201 -7.41 19.73 1.48
CA GLU A 201 -8.61 20.11 2.25
C GLU A 201 -9.81 19.19 2.00
N HIS A 202 -10.03 18.80 0.74
CA HIS A 202 -11.08 17.83 0.39
C HIS A 202 -10.78 16.46 1.00
N ASN A 203 -9.56 15.97 0.87
CA ASN A 203 -9.12 14.71 1.44
C ASN A 203 -9.26 14.72 2.97
N TYR A 204 -8.86 15.81 3.62
CA TYR A 204 -8.96 15.94 5.07
C TYR A 204 -10.41 15.85 5.56
N ARG A 205 -11.36 16.56 4.91
CA ARG A 205 -12.78 16.49 5.25
C ARG A 205 -13.36 15.08 5.05
N LEU A 206 -12.98 14.42 3.97
CA LEU A 206 -13.39 13.04 3.71
C LEU A 206 -12.81 12.09 4.76
N PHE A 207 -11.52 12.23 5.08
CA PHE A 207 -10.86 11.45 6.13
C PHE A 207 -11.54 11.61 7.49
N GLU A 208 -11.91 12.84 7.90
CA GLU A 208 -12.62 13.10 9.15
C GLU A 208 -13.95 12.34 9.24
N ARG A 209 -14.65 12.14 8.11
CA ARG A 209 -15.86 11.32 8.06
C ARG A 209 -15.57 9.85 8.33
N TYR A 210 -14.50 9.30 7.73
CA TYR A 210 -14.06 7.93 8.02
C TYR A 210 -13.60 7.76 9.47
N ARG A 211 -12.90 8.76 10.02
CA ARG A 211 -12.48 8.78 11.41
C ARG A 211 -13.67 8.78 12.36
N ALA A 212 -14.68 9.58 12.09
CA ALA A 212 -15.90 9.62 12.87
C ALA A 212 -16.73 8.33 12.82
N ALA A 213 -16.70 7.61 11.69
CA ALA A 213 -17.40 6.33 11.50
C ALA A 213 -16.63 5.12 12.04
N ARG A 214 -15.38 5.31 12.53
CA ARG A 214 -14.54 4.20 13.02
C ARG A 214 -15.25 3.46 14.18
N GLY A 215 -15.39 2.14 14.03
CA GLY A 215 -16.05 1.27 15.02
C GLY A 215 -17.58 1.26 14.93
N ASP A 216 -18.19 2.16 14.16
CA ASP A 216 -19.62 2.16 13.87
C ASP A 216 -19.90 1.55 12.49
N ARG A 217 -20.44 0.34 12.49
CA ARG A 217 -20.72 -0.42 11.26
C ARG A 217 -21.77 0.25 10.36
N GLU A 218 -22.77 0.92 10.93
CA GLU A 218 -23.85 1.56 10.16
C GLU A 218 -23.30 2.79 9.44
N SER A 219 -22.68 3.71 10.16
CA SER A 219 -22.05 4.91 9.59
C SER A 219 -20.96 4.56 8.56
N MET A 220 -20.18 3.51 8.81
CA MET A 220 -19.15 3.05 7.85
C MET A 220 -19.77 2.49 6.57
N ASN A 221 -20.87 1.71 6.67
CA ASN A 221 -21.59 1.21 5.50
C ASN A 221 -22.22 2.34 4.68
N ASP A 222 -22.66 3.44 5.31
CA ASP A 222 -23.14 4.62 4.59
C ASP A 222 -22.05 5.23 3.72
N LEU A 223 -20.84 5.38 4.25
CA LEU A 223 -19.68 5.84 3.47
C LEU A 223 -19.34 4.92 2.31
N ILE A 224 -19.47 3.61 2.48
CA ILE A 224 -19.27 2.63 1.40
C ILE A 224 -20.35 2.77 0.33
N ARG A 225 -21.62 2.98 0.71
CA ARG A 225 -22.72 3.20 -0.24
C ARG A 225 -22.49 4.47 -1.06
N GLU A 226 -22.10 5.57 -0.41
CA GLU A 226 -21.77 6.83 -1.10
C GLU A 226 -20.60 6.64 -2.09
N LYS A 227 -19.51 5.98 -1.65
CA LYS A 227 -18.35 5.68 -2.49
C LYS A 227 -18.75 4.91 -3.75
N ARG A 228 -19.63 3.92 -3.61
CA ARG A 228 -20.11 3.11 -4.74
C ARG A 228 -21.04 3.91 -5.68
N ALA A 229 -21.87 4.79 -5.14
CA ALA A 229 -22.75 5.65 -5.92
C ALA A 229 -22.01 6.74 -6.71
N GLY A 230 -20.84 7.19 -6.22
CA GLY A 230 -19.99 8.18 -6.88
C GLY A 230 -19.00 7.61 -7.89
N LYS A 231 -18.99 6.30 -8.13
CA LYS A 231 -18.21 5.70 -9.23
C LYS A 231 -18.92 5.98 -10.57
N PRO A 232 -18.17 6.53 -11.57
CA PRO A 232 -18.72 6.75 -12.92
C PRO A 232 -19.07 5.43 -13.59
#